data_6395ad7b54871c67d6f15a88262bb426
#
_entry.id   6395ad7b54871c67d6f15a88262bb426
#
_cell.length_a   1.000
_cell.length_b   1.000
_cell.length_c   1.000
_cell.angle_alpha   90.00
_cell.angle_beta   90.00
_cell.angle_gamma   90.00
#
_symmetry.space_group_name_H-M   'P 1'
#
loop_
_entity.id
_entity.type
_entity.pdbx_description
1 polymer ?
#
loop_
_entity_poly.entity_id
_entity_poly.type
_entity_poly.pdbx_seq_one_letter_code
_entity_poly.pdbx_strand_id
1 'polypeptide(L)'
;MGRFASKVDKRRKNYHAFREDPDSYFTARVFISDMQDGERMIVFLNPNQALAYGITVHDKVSIIRMDWEEIVADVSFSNRVTIWTIATSAELAEKYKIKNLEMVGVCLTEWTSMTTNAIRKKMRWETVTYEEIHAIIKDISENKLDDTMMTYYVASSYFYPTTDEETYLTAKAMAECGAMFKYPKWEIIADKHCIGWVPGNETTMVLIPLIASLWIKIPKNFSKSITSPAATWECVNVLMNINFDKAWIEELVQKTNCCLVWWGWLDLAPADDKLIKVQYPLSMQSKAKVVSSIMAKKYAMWVTHSLIDIPVWPTAKVTSMEEAKDWKKRFEIVGKKLWMKMSVQITEANEVIWNGVWAVLQVREVLRVLQQHPDRPKDLEDKIVFLWGKLIENIWLVTGKSAMNLARHQLQTWAARNKMKEIIVAQWGNPDIDSESLKLGKYTYDVVAEKNGKITWMDLHDVNAVCRRLGCPIVDQAWMYIYKKVWSTVKKDEVIATLYAQDDINLKAGIKALKEKNPFQMSSTPLSNVADKGWKILKSISKAANNLKDKQKRHFNSHKSAKWKND
;
A
#
# COMPACT_ATOMS: atom_id res chain seq x y z
N MET A 1 -4.13 -32.47 -13.19
CA MET A 1 -3.34 -32.79 -14.39
C MET A 1 -3.83 -32.07 -15.66
N GLY A 2 -5.15 -31.87 -15.89
CA GLY A 2 -5.66 -31.28 -17.15
C GLY A 2 -5.30 -29.79 -17.40
N ARG A 3 -5.10 -28.97 -16.38
CA ARG A 3 -4.76 -27.53 -16.54
C ARG A 3 -3.27 -27.27 -16.87
N PHE A 4 -2.39 -28.19 -16.53
CA PHE A 4 -0.96 -28.10 -16.88
C PHE A 4 -0.75 -28.47 -18.36
N ALA A 5 -1.46 -29.49 -18.86
CA ALA A 5 -1.40 -29.89 -20.26
C ALA A 5 -1.87 -28.78 -21.22
N SER A 6 -2.95 -28.05 -20.87
CA SER A 6 -3.47 -26.96 -21.72
C SER A 6 -2.53 -25.74 -21.79
N LYS A 7 -1.77 -25.44 -20.74
CA LYS A 7 -0.74 -24.39 -20.75
C LYS A 7 0.48 -24.79 -21.58
N VAL A 8 0.88 -26.05 -21.49
CA VAL A 8 1.99 -26.62 -22.29
C VAL A 8 1.62 -26.67 -23.78
N ASP A 9 0.39 -27.02 -24.11
CA ASP A 9 -0.10 -27.06 -25.50
C ASP A 9 -0.26 -25.67 -26.13
N LYS A 10 -0.75 -24.67 -25.36
CA LYS A 10 -0.77 -23.29 -25.83
C LYS A 10 0.62 -22.71 -26.05
N ARG A 11 1.56 -23.03 -25.16
CA ARG A 11 2.96 -22.63 -25.27
C ARG A 11 3.66 -23.34 -26.44
N ARG A 12 3.36 -24.62 -26.69
CA ARG A 12 3.85 -25.34 -27.88
C ARG A 12 3.29 -24.79 -29.19
N LYS A 13 2.03 -24.37 -29.23
CA LYS A 13 1.43 -23.73 -30.43
C LYS A 13 2.10 -22.40 -30.75
N ASN A 14 2.39 -21.57 -29.76
CA ASN A 14 3.15 -20.33 -29.99
C ASN A 14 4.57 -20.62 -30.48
N TYR A 15 5.20 -21.72 -30.06
CA TYR A 15 6.52 -22.12 -30.54
C TYR A 15 6.53 -22.56 -32.01
N HIS A 16 5.50 -23.25 -32.45
CA HIS A 16 5.35 -23.58 -33.87
C HIS A 16 5.11 -22.33 -34.70
N ALA A 17 4.34 -21.37 -34.20
CA ALA A 17 4.17 -20.06 -34.84
C ALA A 17 5.51 -19.30 -34.97
N PHE A 18 6.37 -19.33 -33.95
CA PHE A 18 7.73 -18.80 -34.01
C PHE A 18 8.65 -19.48 -35.02
N ARG A 19 8.42 -20.75 -35.33
CA ARG A 19 9.17 -21.47 -36.39
C ARG A 19 8.59 -21.28 -37.78
N GLU A 20 7.29 -20.98 -37.87
CA GLU A 20 6.56 -20.83 -39.12
C GLU A 20 6.67 -19.43 -39.73
N ASP A 21 7.03 -18.39 -38.91
CA ASP A 21 7.27 -17.02 -39.38
C ASP A 21 8.56 -16.46 -38.78
N PRO A 22 9.72 -16.81 -39.37
CA PRO A 22 11.03 -16.34 -38.91
C PRO A 22 11.22 -14.82 -39.06
N ASP A 23 10.35 -14.14 -39.81
CA ASP A 23 10.43 -12.68 -39.99
C ASP A 23 9.76 -11.89 -38.86
N SER A 24 9.03 -12.57 -37.96
CA SER A 24 8.31 -11.92 -36.84
C SER A 24 9.13 -11.77 -35.55
N TYR A 25 10.28 -12.40 -35.42
CA TYR A 25 11.15 -12.33 -34.25
C TYR A 25 12.63 -12.45 -34.59
N PHE A 26 13.48 -12.02 -33.68
CA PHE A 26 14.92 -12.28 -33.76
C PHE A 26 15.47 -12.85 -32.45
N THR A 27 16.58 -13.57 -32.55
CA THR A 27 17.32 -14.04 -31.38
C THR A 27 18.41 -13.05 -31.01
N ALA A 28 18.58 -12.81 -29.70
CA ALA A 28 19.59 -11.89 -29.19
C ALA A 28 20.24 -12.42 -27.91
N ARG A 29 21.46 -11.94 -27.63
CA ARG A 29 22.12 -12.13 -26.34
C ARG A 29 21.76 -11.00 -25.41
N VAL A 30 21.46 -11.33 -24.15
CA VAL A 30 21.17 -10.32 -23.13
C VAL A 30 22.48 -9.78 -22.56
N PHE A 31 22.65 -8.48 -22.55
CA PHE A 31 23.68 -7.76 -21.83
C PHE A 31 23.04 -7.06 -20.62
N ILE A 32 23.53 -7.34 -19.43
CA ILE A 32 23.03 -6.70 -18.20
C ILE A 32 23.81 -5.41 -17.98
N SER A 33 23.09 -4.29 -18.02
CA SER A 33 23.62 -2.96 -17.74
C SER A 33 23.54 -2.65 -16.23
N ASP A 34 24.39 -1.78 -15.73
CA ASP A 34 24.33 -1.22 -14.38
C ASP A 34 23.28 -0.11 -14.20
N MET A 35 22.51 0.18 -15.25
CA MET A 35 21.44 1.19 -15.18
C MET A 35 20.30 0.74 -14.28
N GLN A 36 19.81 1.68 -13.47
CA GLN A 36 18.58 1.55 -12.70
C GLN A 36 17.44 2.24 -13.45
N ASP A 37 16.37 1.52 -13.75
CA ASP A 37 15.19 2.03 -14.47
C ASP A 37 13.99 2.32 -13.57
N GLY A 38 14.13 2.14 -12.27
CA GLY A 38 13.07 2.33 -11.29
C GLY A 38 11.89 1.36 -11.51
N GLU A 39 12.20 0.12 -11.82
CA GLU A 39 11.24 -0.96 -12.10
C GLU A 39 10.36 -0.75 -13.35
N ARG A 40 10.81 0.07 -14.31
CA ARG A 40 10.09 0.32 -15.57
C ARG A 40 10.19 -0.82 -16.56
N MET A 41 11.09 -1.77 -16.33
CA MET A 41 11.32 -2.90 -17.23
C MET A 41 11.69 -2.47 -18.65
N ILE A 42 12.76 -1.72 -18.79
CA ILE A 42 13.22 -1.20 -20.10
C ILE A 42 14.28 -2.12 -20.69
N VAL A 43 14.17 -2.36 -22.01
CA VAL A 43 15.24 -2.95 -22.80
C VAL A 43 15.72 -1.98 -23.86
N PHE A 44 17.02 -2.00 -24.12
CA PHE A 44 17.64 -1.22 -25.18
C PHE A 44 17.95 -2.11 -26.36
N LEU A 45 17.51 -1.69 -27.54
CA LEU A 45 17.75 -2.37 -28.82
C LEU A 45 18.63 -1.50 -29.69
N ASN A 46 19.35 -2.15 -30.63
CA ASN A 46 19.99 -1.42 -31.72
C ASN A 46 18.92 -0.86 -32.65
N PRO A 47 18.95 0.47 -33.00
CA PRO A 47 17.90 1.08 -33.81
C PRO A 47 17.70 0.41 -35.18
N ASN A 48 18.79 0.03 -35.85
CA ASN A 48 18.72 -0.58 -37.19
C ASN A 48 18.08 -1.97 -37.13
N GLN A 49 18.41 -2.74 -36.09
CA GLN A 49 17.80 -4.06 -35.89
C GLN A 49 16.33 -3.94 -35.52
N ALA A 50 15.99 -3.08 -34.57
CA ALA A 50 14.62 -2.87 -34.15
C ALA A 50 13.70 -2.49 -35.30
N LEU A 51 14.12 -1.51 -36.11
CA LEU A 51 13.36 -1.04 -37.29
C LEU A 51 13.18 -2.14 -38.35
N ALA A 52 14.16 -3.03 -38.53
CA ALA A 52 14.05 -4.17 -39.46
C ALA A 52 12.94 -5.15 -39.07
N TYR A 53 12.56 -5.21 -37.78
CA TYR A 53 11.47 -6.01 -37.25
C TYR A 53 10.22 -5.20 -36.89
N GLY A 54 10.11 -3.96 -37.40
CA GLY A 54 8.96 -3.08 -37.17
C GLY A 54 8.80 -2.57 -35.76
N ILE A 55 9.86 -2.65 -34.95
CA ILE A 55 9.85 -2.20 -33.55
C ILE A 55 10.27 -0.74 -33.49
N THR A 56 9.49 0.09 -32.81
CA THR A 56 9.76 1.52 -32.60
C THR A 56 10.03 1.85 -31.12
N VAL A 57 10.53 3.05 -30.84
CA VAL A 57 10.67 3.54 -29.46
C VAL A 57 9.27 3.65 -28.84
N HIS A 58 9.14 3.21 -27.59
CA HIS A 58 7.89 3.10 -26.83
C HIS A 58 7.00 1.90 -27.16
N ASP A 59 7.38 1.05 -28.11
CA ASP A 59 6.72 -0.24 -28.23
C ASP A 59 7.08 -1.15 -27.04
N LYS A 60 6.29 -2.17 -26.85
CA LYS A 60 6.60 -3.26 -25.93
C LYS A 60 7.06 -4.49 -26.70
N VAL A 61 8.09 -5.12 -26.19
CA VAL A 61 8.59 -6.39 -26.73
C VAL A 61 8.44 -7.51 -25.73
N SER A 62 8.13 -8.69 -26.26
CA SER A 62 8.19 -9.95 -25.53
C SER A 62 9.59 -10.53 -25.68
N ILE A 63 10.25 -10.71 -24.55
CA ILE A 63 11.53 -11.41 -24.41
C ILE A 63 11.21 -12.85 -24.01
N ILE A 64 11.50 -13.82 -24.88
CA ILE A 64 11.15 -15.22 -24.67
C ILE A 64 12.42 -15.99 -24.35
N ARG A 65 12.47 -16.55 -23.17
CA ARG A 65 13.59 -17.36 -22.68
C ARG A 65 13.52 -18.80 -23.18
N MET A 66 14.63 -19.53 -23.05
CA MET A 66 14.73 -20.94 -23.47
C MET A 66 13.76 -21.87 -22.72
N ASP A 67 13.38 -21.52 -21.48
CA ASP A 67 12.38 -22.22 -20.67
C ASP A 67 10.93 -21.79 -20.93
N TRP A 68 10.72 -20.94 -21.96
CA TRP A 68 9.43 -20.38 -22.38
C TRP A 68 8.83 -19.37 -21.43
N GLU A 69 9.59 -18.84 -20.49
CA GLU A 69 9.18 -17.66 -19.75
C GLU A 69 9.13 -16.46 -20.69
N GLU A 70 7.98 -15.77 -20.74
CA GLU A 70 7.78 -14.52 -21.49
C GLU A 70 7.91 -13.35 -20.54
N ILE A 71 8.81 -12.42 -20.87
CA ILE A 71 9.02 -11.17 -20.14
C ILE A 71 8.69 -10.01 -21.09
N VAL A 72 7.75 -9.15 -20.69
CA VAL A 72 7.37 -8.00 -21.49
C VAL A 72 8.08 -6.75 -20.97
N ALA A 73 8.78 -6.04 -21.87
CA ALA A 73 9.56 -4.86 -21.54
C ALA A 73 9.30 -3.70 -22.52
N ASP A 74 9.44 -2.47 -22.02
CA ASP A 74 9.36 -1.26 -22.82
C ASP A 74 10.66 -1.08 -23.63
N VAL A 75 10.52 -0.62 -24.88
CA VAL A 75 11.65 -0.47 -25.78
C VAL A 75 12.25 0.92 -25.71
N SER A 76 13.56 0.98 -25.62
CA SER A 76 14.38 2.15 -25.91
C SER A 76 15.49 1.81 -26.88
N PHE A 77 16.03 2.78 -27.59
CA PHE A 77 17.10 2.58 -28.56
C PHE A 77 18.45 3.08 -28.04
N SER A 78 19.50 2.33 -28.39
CA SER A 78 20.88 2.76 -28.13
C SER A 78 21.82 2.26 -29.24
N ASN A 79 22.58 3.17 -29.85
CA ASN A 79 23.64 2.81 -30.79
C ASN A 79 24.84 2.09 -30.14
N ARG A 80 24.90 2.05 -28.82
CA ARG A 80 25.92 1.29 -28.06
C ARG A 80 25.58 -0.20 -27.96
N VAL A 81 24.31 -0.55 -28.20
CA VAL A 81 23.86 -1.95 -28.26
C VAL A 81 24.18 -2.49 -29.64
N THR A 82 24.92 -3.56 -29.70
CA THR A 82 25.29 -4.21 -30.98
C THR A 82 24.12 -5.01 -31.56
N ILE A 83 24.11 -5.22 -32.86
CA ILE A 83 23.14 -6.10 -33.52
C ILE A 83 23.19 -7.50 -32.90
N TRP A 84 22.05 -8.16 -32.76
CA TRP A 84 21.86 -9.45 -32.10
C TRP A 84 22.17 -9.45 -30.59
N THR A 85 22.10 -8.25 -29.99
CA THR A 85 22.21 -8.07 -28.55
C THR A 85 21.05 -7.19 -28.06
N ILE A 86 20.58 -7.44 -26.85
CA ILE A 86 19.70 -6.52 -26.11
C ILE A 86 20.39 -6.15 -24.80
N ALA A 87 20.19 -4.93 -24.33
CA ALA A 87 20.64 -4.53 -23.00
C ALA A 87 19.45 -4.34 -22.07
N THR A 88 19.52 -4.90 -20.85
CA THR A 88 18.49 -4.78 -19.82
C THR A 88 19.02 -4.02 -18.62
N SER A 89 18.13 -3.43 -17.81
CA SER A 89 18.50 -2.93 -16.49
C SER A 89 18.93 -4.06 -15.55
N ALA A 90 19.72 -3.70 -14.52
CA ALA A 90 20.09 -4.65 -13.46
C ALA A 90 18.84 -5.16 -12.70
N GLU A 91 17.86 -4.27 -12.46
CA GLU A 91 16.62 -4.56 -11.76
C GLU A 91 15.75 -5.59 -12.52
N LEU A 92 15.62 -5.45 -13.85
CA LEU A 92 14.89 -6.41 -14.68
C LEU A 92 15.60 -7.77 -14.66
N ALA A 93 16.93 -7.77 -14.79
CA ALA A 93 17.73 -8.99 -14.77
C ALA A 93 17.63 -9.72 -13.42
N GLU A 94 17.68 -9.00 -12.32
CA GLU A 94 17.54 -9.55 -10.96
C GLU A 94 16.14 -10.15 -10.75
N LYS A 95 15.10 -9.38 -11.10
CA LYS A 95 13.70 -9.79 -10.93
C LYS A 95 13.38 -11.11 -11.62
N TYR A 96 13.84 -11.27 -12.86
CA TYR A 96 13.58 -12.46 -13.67
C TYR A 96 14.74 -13.45 -13.68
N LYS A 97 15.76 -13.21 -12.86
CA LYS A 97 16.96 -14.08 -12.77
C LYS A 97 17.61 -14.33 -14.14
N ILE A 98 17.64 -13.30 -14.99
CA ILE A 98 18.24 -13.34 -16.32
C ILE A 98 19.77 -13.39 -16.15
N LYS A 99 20.44 -14.25 -16.91
CA LYS A 99 21.89 -14.35 -16.90
C LYS A 99 22.51 -13.48 -17.99
N ASN A 100 23.66 -12.90 -17.69
CA ASN A 100 24.41 -12.17 -18.72
C ASN A 100 24.80 -13.11 -19.87
N LEU A 101 24.63 -12.64 -21.11
CA LEU A 101 24.82 -13.38 -22.35
C LEU A 101 23.80 -14.54 -22.57
N GLU A 102 22.71 -14.60 -21.81
CA GLU A 102 21.60 -15.53 -22.07
C GLU A 102 21.02 -15.28 -23.45
N MET A 103 20.70 -16.37 -24.18
CA MET A 103 20.03 -16.27 -25.49
C MET A 103 18.54 -16.20 -25.30
N VAL A 104 17.90 -15.23 -25.96
CA VAL A 104 16.45 -15.00 -25.91
C VAL A 104 15.88 -14.72 -27.29
N GLY A 105 14.59 -15.00 -27.46
CA GLY A 105 13.83 -14.52 -28.63
C GLY A 105 13.22 -13.15 -28.30
N VAL A 106 13.16 -12.25 -29.28
CA VAL A 106 12.58 -10.90 -29.14
C VAL A 106 11.57 -10.65 -30.25
N CYS A 107 10.33 -10.28 -29.90
CA CYS A 107 9.28 -9.91 -30.86
C CYS A 107 8.40 -8.80 -30.29
N LEU A 108 7.61 -8.15 -31.15
CA LEU A 108 6.58 -7.21 -30.70
C LEU A 108 5.57 -7.93 -29.79
N THR A 109 5.18 -7.25 -28.70
CA THR A 109 4.15 -7.75 -27.81
C THR A 109 2.77 -7.50 -28.39
N GLU A 110 1.94 -8.53 -28.44
CA GLU A 110 0.53 -8.41 -28.78
C GLU A 110 -0.35 -8.38 -27.53
N TRP A 111 -1.22 -7.38 -27.44
CA TRP A 111 -2.30 -7.38 -26.43
C TRP A 111 -3.56 -8.04 -26.97
N THR A 112 -4.37 -8.58 -26.07
CA THR A 112 -5.58 -9.27 -26.50
C THR A 112 -6.66 -8.27 -26.94
N SER A 113 -7.38 -8.58 -28.03
CA SER A 113 -8.56 -7.82 -28.47
C SER A 113 -9.63 -7.72 -27.38
N MET A 114 -9.72 -8.74 -26.49
CA MET A 114 -10.62 -8.75 -25.33
C MET A 114 -10.33 -7.60 -24.37
N THR A 115 -9.07 -7.36 -24.02
CA THR A 115 -8.64 -6.27 -23.11
C THR A 115 -9.04 -4.90 -23.67
N THR A 116 -8.72 -4.64 -24.95
CA THR A 116 -9.07 -3.36 -25.59
C THR A 116 -10.59 -3.15 -25.61
N ASN A 117 -11.36 -4.18 -25.94
CA ASN A 117 -12.81 -4.11 -25.97
C ASN A 117 -13.40 -3.92 -24.57
N ALA A 118 -12.85 -4.60 -23.55
CA ALA A 118 -13.27 -4.45 -22.17
C ALA A 118 -13.03 -3.04 -21.62
N ILE A 119 -11.87 -2.43 -21.94
CA ILE A 119 -11.60 -1.02 -21.58
C ILE A 119 -12.58 -0.08 -22.28
N ARG A 120 -12.86 -0.28 -23.57
CA ARG A 120 -13.86 0.50 -24.32
C ARG A 120 -15.27 0.36 -23.72
N LYS A 121 -15.69 -0.85 -23.31
CA LYS A 121 -16.95 -1.08 -22.59
C LYS A 121 -17.01 -0.24 -21.30
N LYS A 122 -15.95 -0.30 -20.48
CA LYS A 122 -15.89 0.50 -19.25
C LYS A 122 -16.00 2.01 -19.54
N MET A 123 -15.37 2.50 -20.57
CA MET A 123 -15.49 3.91 -20.97
C MET A 123 -16.90 4.29 -21.44
N ARG A 124 -17.70 3.33 -21.93
CA ARG A 124 -19.11 3.51 -22.33
C ARG A 124 -20.11 3.19 -21.21
N TRP A 125 -19.61 2.88 -19.99
CA TRP A 125 -20.43 2.57 -18.80
C TRP A 125 -21.16 1.22 -18.91
N GLU A 126 -20.67 0.35 -19.76
CA GLU A 126 -21.19 -0.99 -19.92
C GLU A 126 -20.63 -1.91 -18.83
N THR A 127 -21.41 -2.92 -18.46
CA THR A 127 -20.97 -3.94 -17.50
C THR A 127 -19.91 -4.83 -18.13
N VAL A 128 -18.84 -5.12 -17.38
CA VAL A 128 -17.77 -6.05 -17.78
C VAL A 128 -17.89 -7.37 -17.04
N THR A 129 -17.60 -8.47 -17.73
CA THR A 129 -17.60 -9.81 -17.14
C THR A 129 -16.32 -10.09 -16.36
N TYR A 130 -16.29 -11.21 -15.62
CA TYR A 130 -15.07 -11.63 -14.93
C TYR A 130 -13.91 -11.88 -15.90
N GLU A 131 -14.19 -12.55 -17.02
CA GLU A 131 -13.19 -12.87 -18.05
C GLU A 131 -12.59 -11.59 -18.64
N GLU A 132 -13.40 -10.56 -18.88
CA GLU A 132 -12.96 -9.26 -19.38
C GLU A 132 -12.10 -8.52 -18.34
N ILE A 133 -12.53 -8.52 -17.05
CA ILE A 133 -11.73 -7.94 -15.96
C ILE A 133 -10.42 -8.70 -15.81
N HIS A 134 -10.47 -10.03 -15.82
CA HIS A 134 -9.29 -10.88 -15.69
C HIS A 134 -8.30 -10.66 -16.84
N ALA A 135 -8.78 -10.48 -18.08
CA ALA A 135 -7.94 -10.16 -19.22
C ALA A 135 -7.21 -8.82 -19.04
N ILE A 136 -7.92 -7.75 -18.61
CA ILE A 136 -7.31 -6.45 -18.32
C ILE A 136 -6.22 -6.60 -17.23
N ILE A 137 -6.57 -7.21 -16.10
CA ILE A 137 -5.67 -7.36 -14.96
C ILE A 137 -4.46 -8.22 -15.31
N LYS A 138 -4.65 -9.28 -16.09
CA LYS A 138 -3.59 -10.15 -16.57
C LYS A 138 -2.63 -9.38 -17.48
N ASP A 139 -3.13 -8.66 -18.49
CA ASP A 139 -2.30 -7.90 -19.41
C ASP A 139 -1.54 -6.77 -18.69
N ILE A 140 -2.13 -6.14 -17.65
CA ILE A 140 -1.41 -5.22 -16.76
C ILE A 140 -0.31 -5.96 -15.98
N SER A 141 -0.62 -7.11 -15.38
CA SER A 141 0.34 -7.91 -14.60
C SER A 141 1.54 -8.33 -15.44
N GLU A 142 1.28 -8.75 -16.67
CA GLU A 142 2.29 -9.18 -17.65
C GLU A 142 2.98 -8.01 -18.38
N ASN A 143 2.75 -6.76 -17.96
CA ASN A 143 3.31 -5.54 -18.56
C ASN A 143 2.92 -5.29 -20.03
N LYS A 144 1.82 -5.90 -20.49
CA LYS A 144 1.36 -5.76 -21.90
C LYS A 144 0.68 -4.43 -22.18
N LEU A 145 0.05 -3.80 -21.18
CA LEU A 145 -0.58 -2.48 -21.35
C LEU A 145 0.42 -1.36 -21.07
N ASP A 146 0.35 -0.32 -21.89
CA ASP A 146 1.06 0.92 -21.67
C ASP A 146 0.36 1.82 -20.63
N ASP A 147 1.04 2.88 -20.19
CA ASP A 147 0.50 3.82 -19.20
C ASP A 147 -0.77 4.53 -19.70
N THR A 148 -0.91 4.74 -21.03
CA THR A 148 -2.08 5.37 -21.64
C THR A 148 -3.32 4.48 -21.48
N MET A 149 -3.21 3.21 -21.86
CA MET A 149 -4.30 2.23 -21.71
C MET A 149 -4.67 2.03 -20.23
N MET A 150 -3.67 1.92 -19.34
CA MET A 150 -3.89 1.84 -17.90
C MET A 150 -4.59 3.09 -17.37
N THR A 151 -4.23 4.29 -17.88
CA THR A 151 -4.89 5.55 -17.51
C THR A 151 -6.36 5.56 -17.90
N TYR A 152 -6.72 5.12 -19.12
CA TYR A 152 -8.12 5.00 -19.53
C TYR A 152 -8.90 4.03 -18.64
N TYR A 153 -8.32 2.88 -18.30
CA TYR A 153 -8.94 1.92 -17.38
C TYR A 153 -9.17 2.51 -15.98
N VAL A 154 -8.17 3.20 -15.43
CA VAL A 154 -8.27 3.86 -14.12
C VAL A 154 -9.29 5.00 -14.15
N ALA A 155 -9.20 5.88 -15.14
CA ALA A 155 -10.09 7.03 -15.29
C ALA A 155 -11.56 6.58 -15.44
N SER A 156 -11.83 5.56 -16.25
CA SER A 156 -13.19 5.01 -16.37
C SER A 156 -13.74 4.53 -15.02
N SER A 157 -12.92 3.92 -14.18
CA SER A 157 -13.33 3.43 -12.85
C SER A 157 -13.45 4.55 -11.81
N TYR A 158 -12.86 5.73 -12.06
CA TYR A 158 -12.96 6.90 -11.19
C TYR A 158 -14.22 7.71 -11.46
N PHE A 159 -14.52 7.97 -12.73
CA PHE A 159 -15.66 8.79 -13.12
C PHE A 159 -17.00 8.05 -13.03
N TYR A 160 -16.98 6.73 -13.09
CA TYR A 160 -18.19 5.91 -13.07
C TYR A 160 -18.24 5.02 -11.83
N PRO A 161 -19.41 4.97 -11.17
CA PRO A 161 -19.58 4.13 -9.98
C PRO A 161 -19.30 2.65 -10.31
N THR A 162 -18.19 2.14 -9.81
CA THR A 162 -17.90 0.72 -9.85
C THR A 162 -18.79 0.01 -8.84
N THR A 163 -19.48 -1.03 -9.26
CA THR A 163 -20.35 -1.83 -8.38
C THR A 163 -19.53 -2.63 -7.36
N ASP A 164 -20.19 -3.11 -6.30
CA ASP A 164 -19.55 -4.01 -5.33
C ASP A 164 -19.20 -5.36 -5.96
N GLU A 165 -19.99 -5.80 -6.97
CA GLU A 165 -19.68 -7.00 -7.75
C GLU A 165 -18.39 -6.83 -8.55
N GLU A 166 -18.29 -5.78 -9.32
CA GLU A 166 -17.10 -5.49 -10.10
C GLU A 166 -15.86 -5.26 -9.20
N THR A 167 -16.04 -4.64 -8.02
CA THR A 167 -14.98 -4.47 -7.02
C THR A 167 -14.45 -5.83 -6.54
N TYR A 168 -15.36 -6.77 -6.26
CA TYR A 168 -15.04 -8.15 -5.89
C TYR A 168 -14.31 -8.89 -7.03
N LEU A 169 -14.85 -8.84 -8.24
CA LEU A 169 -14.26 -9.51 -9.40
C LEU A 169 -12.85 -8.97 -9.71
N THR A 170 -12.66 -7.65 -9.57
CA THR A 170 -11.35 -7.02 -9.72
C THR A 170 -10.36 -7.50 -8.65
N ALA A 171 -10.78 -7.55 -7.38
CA ALA A 171 -9.93 -8.04 -6.30
C ALA A 171 -9.51 -9.50 -6.52
N LYS A 172 -10.45 -10.33 -6.96
CA LYS A 172 -10.21 -11.75 -7.30
C LYS A 172 -9.22 -11.88 -8.45
N ALA A 173 -9.45 -11.16 -9.54
CA ALA A 173 -8.56 -11.18 -10.71
C ALA A 173 -7.14 -10.71 -10.37
N MET A 174 -7.00 -9.62 -9.59
CA MET A 174 -5.70 -9.11 -9.14
C MET A 174 -4.90 -10.17 -8.36
N ALA A 175 -5.55 -10.89 -7.46
CA ALA A 175 -4.90 -11.95 -6.69
C ALA A 175 -4.55 -13.17 -7.55
N GLU A 176 -5.48 -13.61 -8.42
CA GLU A 176 -5.29 -14.79 -9.25
C GLU A 176 -4.24 -14.60 -10.37
N CYS A 177 -3.93 -13.36 -10.73
CA CYS A 177 -2.82 -13.01 -11.63
C CYS A 177 -1.46 -12.91 -10.92
N GLY A 178 -1.42 -13.06 -9.60
CA GLY A 178 -0.20 -13.03 -8.79
C GLY A 178 0.09 -14.33 -8.04
N ALA A 179 1.02 -14.26 -7.11
CA ALA A 179 1.35 -15.37 -6.22
C ALA A 179 0.23 -15.61 -5.21
N MET A 180 -0.27 -16.85 -5.13
CA MET A 180 -1.32 -17.26 -4.19
C MET A 180 -0.75 -18.21 -3.14
N PHE A 181 -1.01 -17.92 -1.86
CA PHE A 181 -0.74 -18.84 -0.75
C PHE A 181 -1.92 -19.80 -0.56
N LYS A 182 -1.67 -20.94 0.05
CA LYS A 182 -2.71 -21.91 0.39
C LYS A 182 -2.43 -22.53 1.75
N TYR A 183 -3.45 -22.52 2.60
CA TYR A 183 -3.43 -23.17 3.91
C TYR A 183 -4.56 -24.20 3.98
N PRO A 184 -4.49 -25.17 4.90
CA PRO A 184 -5.60 -26.08 5.16
C PRO A 184 -6.88 -25.31 5.48
N LYS A 185 -8.02 -25.80 4.99
CA LYS A 185 -9.34 -25.10 5.13
C LYS A 185 -9.78 -24.87 6.57
N TRP A 186 -9.29 -25.67 7.51
CA TRP A 186 -9.60 -25.55 8.94
C TRP A 186 -8.72 -24.54 9.67
N GLU A 187 -7.64 -24.07 9.05
CA GLU A 187 -6.75 -23.09 9.66
C GLU A 187 -7.36 -21.69 9.65
N ILE A 188 -7.20 -21.00 10.76
CA ILE A 188 -7.54 -19.60 10.88
C ILE A 188 -6.33 -18.78 10.44
N ILE A 189 -6.50 -18.06 9.32
CA ILE A 189 -5.52 -17.11 8.83
C ILE A 189 -6.07 -15.72 9.06
N ALA A 190 -5.47 -15.02 10.02
CA ALA A 190 -5.88 -13.67 10.39
C ALA A 190 -5.10 -12.61 9.60
N ASP A 191 -5.67 -11.42 9.46
CA ASP A 191 -4.96 -10.23 9.00
C ASP A 191 -5.56 -8.95 9.59
N LYS A 192 -4.74 -7.93 9.70
CA LYS A 192 -5.14 -6.57 10.07
C LYS A 192 -4.65 -5.57 9.03
N HIS A 193 -5.53 -4.68 8.60
CA HIS A 193 -5.19 -3.60 7.70
C HIS A 193 -5.76 -2.26 8.18
N CYS A 194 -4.98 -1.19 7.99
CA CYS A 194 -5.47 0.18 8.14
C CYS A 194 -5.50 0.84 6.76
N ILE A 195 -6.56 1.59 6.44
CA ILE A 195 -6.66 2.25 5.13
C ILE A 195 -5.69 3.43 4.95
N GLY A 196 -4.96 3.81 6.00
CA GLY A 196 -3.82 4.72 5.94
C GLY A 196 -4.10 6.19 6.27
N TRP A 197 -3.06 7.02 6.08
CA TRP A 197 -2.99 8.48 6.21
C TRP A 197 -3.01 9.04 7.64
N VAL A 198 -2.82 8.20 8.64
CA VAL A 198 -2.62 8.68 10.02
C VAL A 198 -1.16 8.48 10.38
N PRO A 199 -0.38 9.56 10.58
CA PRO A 199 1.00 9.46 11.02
C PRO A 199 1.11 8.72 12.35
N GLY A 200 2.13 7.88 12.50
CA GLY A 200 2.35 7.16 13.73
C GLY A 200 1.46 5.92 13.96
N ASN A 201 0.59 5.51 13.04
CA ASN A 201 -0.36 4.41 13.25
C ASN A 201 0.25 3.01 13.08
N GLU A 202 1.38 2.71 13.78
CA GLU A 202 2.06 1.40 13.69
C GLU A 202 1.47 0.32 14.62
N THR A 203 0.16 0.31 14.75
CA THR A 203 -0.57 -0.75 15.47
C THR A 203 -0.24 -2.15 14.96
N THR A 204 0.18 -2.28 13.69
CA THR A 204 0.53 -3.55 13.05
C THR A 204 1.66 -4.27 13.78
N MET A 205 2.76 -3.59 14.08
CA MET A 205 3.96 -4.19 14.65
C MET A 205 3.78 -4.73 16.07
N VAL A 206 2.75 -4.28 16.80
CA VAL A 206 2.41 -4.84 18.12
C VAL A 206 1.28 -5.86 18.01
N LEU A 207 0.28 -5.61 17.15
CA LEU A 207 -0.87 -6.50 17.00
C LEU A 207 -0.48 -7.87 16.41
N ILE A 208 0.46 -7.90 15.46
CA ILE A 208 0.90 -9.15 14.83
C ILE A 208 1.50 -10.12 15.86
N PRO A 209 2.55 -9.76 16.63
CA PRO A 209 3.10 -10.67 17.64
C PRO A 209 2.08 -11.02 18.73
N LEU A 210 1.14 -10.13 19.08
CA LEU A 210 0.05 -10.44 19.99
C LEU A 210 -0.86 -11.57 19.49
N ILE A 211 -1.23 -11.56 18.19
CA ILE A 211 -2.06 -12.62 17.58
C ILE A 211 -1.24 -13.91 17.46
N ALA A 212 0.00 -13.81 16.96
CA ALA A 212 0.87 -14.97 16.76
C ALA A 212 1.24 -15.67 18.07
N SER A 213 1.29 -14.94 19.20
CA SER A 213 1.53 -15.53 20.54
C SER A 213 0.39 -16.45 20.99
N LEU A 214 -0.80 -16.37 20.38
CA LEU A 214 -1.93 -17.26 20.61
C LEU A 214 -1.99 -18.42 19.60
N TRP A 215 -0.92 -18.68 18.86
CA TRP A 215 -0.81 -19.73 17.85
C TRP A 215 -1.75 -19.54 16.66
N ILE A 216 -2.29 -18.32 16.47
CA ILE A 216 -3.09 -17.96 15.30
C ILE A 216 -2.14 -17.48 14.18
N LYS A 217 -2.27 -18.05 12.98
CA LYS A 217 -1.47 -17.63 11.84
C LYS A 217 -1.90 -16.25 11.35
N ILE A 218 -0.93 -15.34 11.26
CA ILE A 218 -1.14 -13.96 10.78
C ILE A 218 0.00 -13.52 9.84
N PRO A 219 0.04 -14.02 8.59
CA PRO A 219 1.05 -13.65 7.61
C PRO A 219 0.82 -12.21 7.14
N LYS A 220 1.58 -11.26 7.67
CA LYS A 220 1.40 -9.84 7.39
C LYS A 220 2.26 -9.37 6.24
N ASN A 221 1.62 -8.89 5.19
CA ASN A 221 2.26 -8.14 4.12
C ASN A 221 1.97 -6.64 4.22
N PHE A 222 2.88 -5.81 3.71
CA PHE A 222 2.76 -4.35 3.68
C PHE A 222 3.44 -3.74 2.45
N SER A 223 3.13 -2.47 2.15
CA SER A 223 3.77 -1.68 1.09
C SER A 223 4.79 -0.71 1.65
N LYS A 224 5.65 -0.19 0.75
CA LYS A 224 6.40 1.05 0.99
C LYS A 224 5.44 2.21 1.23
N SER A 225 5.90 3.26 1.90
CA SER A 225 5.10 4.47 2.09
C SER A 225 4.85 5.18 0.75
N ILE A 226 3.57 5.43 0.44
CA ILE A 226 3.17 6.14 -0.78
C ILE A 226 2.86 7.60 -0.46
N THR A 227 2.06 7.84 0.56
CA THR A 227 1.52 9.16 0.91
C THR A 227 1.86 9.62 2.32
N SER A 228 2.08 8.70 3.26
CA SER A 228 2.52 8.99 4.63
C SER A 228 4.04 9.17 4.69
N PRO A 229 4.61 9.81 5.74
CA PRO A 229 6.06 9.90 5.93
C PRO A 229 6.69 8.53 6.19
N ALA A 230 6.00 7.63 6.91
CA ALA A 230 6.39 6.23 7.12
C ALA A 230 5.20 5.31 6.97
N ALA A 231 5.46 4.08 6.52
CA ALA A 231 4.56 2.95 6.56
C ALA A 231 5.22 1.81 7.34
N THR A 232 4.50 0.71 7.49
CA THR A 232 5.02 -0.48 8.19
C THR A 232 6.31 -1.01 7.54
N TRP A 233 6.52 -0.80 6.23
CA TRP A 233 7.74 -1.18 5.52
C TRP A 233 8.98 -0.55 6.14
N GLU A 234 8.98 0.77 6.26
CA GLU A 234 10.11 1.54 6.80
C GLU A 234 10.38 1.17 8.26
N CYS A 235 9.32 0.96 9.04
CA CYS A 235 9.44 0.61 10.45
C CYS A 235 9.98 -0.81 10.66
N VAL A 236 9.48 -1.80 9.94
CA VAL A 236 9.95 -3.19 10.08
C VAL A 236 11.38 -3.34 9.59
N ASN A 237 11.76 -2.63 8.52
CA ASN A 237 13.11 -2.65 7.96
C ASN A 237 14.19 -2.13 8.92
N VAL A 238 13.81 -1.33 9.93
CA VAL A 238 14.71 -0.94 11.03
C VAL A 238 15.11 -2.14 11.90
N LEU A 239 14.24 -3.15 12.03
CA LEU A 239 14.41 -4.27 12.96
C LEU A 239 14.91 -5.54 12.30
N MET A 240 14.51 -5.82 11.07
CA MET A 240 14.70 -7.13 10.43
C MET A 240 14.59 -7.06 8.91
N ASN A 241 15.05 -8.11 8.23
CA ASN A 241 14.85 -8.25 6.79
C ASN A 241 13.36 -8.46 6.46
N ILE A 242 12.93 -7.91 5.33
CA ILE A 242 11.53 -7.90 4.87
C ILE A 242 11.35 -8.48 3.47
N ASN A 243 12.45 -8.83 2.79
CA ASN A 243 12.47 -9.33 1.44
C ASN A 243 12.69 -10.84 1.45
N PHE A 244 11.64 -11.59 1.18
CA PHE A 244 11.66 -13.05 1.17
C PHE A 244 10.85 -13.59 0.01
N ASP A 245 11.26 -14.72 -0.56
CA ASP A 245 10.46 -15.44 -1.54
C ASP A 245 9.29 -16.19 -0.87
N LYS A 246 8.41 -16.72 -1.71
CA LYS A 246 7.20 -17.41 -1.24
C LYS A 246 7.52 -18.64 -0.36
N ALA A 247 8.51 -19.45 -0.74
CA ALA A 247 8.86 -20.68 -0.01
C ALA A 247 9.36 -20.35 1.40
N TRP A 248 10.20 -19.32 1.52
CA TRP A 248 10.70 -18.87 2.80
C TRP A 248 9.59 -18.30 3.70
N ILE A 249 8.62 -17.58 3.12
CA ILE A 249 7.48 -17.06 3.88
C ILE A 249 6.59 -18.20 4.38
N GLU A 250 6.36 -19.23 3.58
CA GLU A 250 5.62 -20.41 4.03
C GLU A 250 6.32 -21.07 5.23
N GLU A 251 7.66 -21.17 5.21
CA GLU A 251 8.45 -21.65 6.34
C GLU A 251 8.37 -20.74 7.57
N LEU A 252 8.53 -19.41 7.39
CA LEU A 252 8.39 -18.43 8.45
C LEU A 252 7.05 -18.56 9.18
N VAL A 253 5.95 -18.63 8.41
CA VAL A 253 4.60 -18.75 8.97
C VAL A 253 4.41 -20.08 9.70
N GLN A 254 5.00 -21.17 9.22
CA GLN A 254 4.96 -22.45 9.93
C GLN A 254 5.74 -22.39 11.26
N LYS A 255 6.88 -21.72 11.28
CA LYS A 255 7.76 -21.63 12.45
C LYS A 255 7.26 -20.66 13.50
N THR A 256 6.81 -19.47 13.11
CA THR A 256 6.52 -18.36 14.03
C THR A 256 5.03 -18.02 14.11
N ASN A 257 4.16 -18.63 13.32
CA ASN A 257 2.76 -18.29 13.07
C ASN A 257 2.55 -16.92 12.39
N CYS A 258 3.60 -16.26 11.94
CA CYS A 258 3.46 -14.98 11.23
C CYS A 258 4.66 -14.70 10.33
N CYS A 259 4.57 -13.62 9.58
CA CYS A 259 5.67 -12.95 8.93
C CYS A 259 5.36 -11.44 8.85
N LEU A 260 6.40 -10.62 8.68
CA LEU A 260 6.30 -9.19 8.44
C LEU A 260 7.11 -8.89 7.17
N VAL A 261 6.46 -8.90 5.99
CA VAL A 261 7.16 -8.94 4.70
C VAL A 261 6.63 -7.90 3.71
N TRP A 262 7.50 -7.48 2.79
CA TRP A 262 7.12 -6.59 1.71
C TRP A 262 6.45 -7.37 0.57
N TRP A 263 5.21 -7.00 0.24
CA TRP A 263 4.41 -7.67 -0.78
C TRP A 263 4.88 -7.43 -2.22
N GLY A 264 5.56 -6.31 -2.52
CA GLY A 264 6.09 -6.00 -3.85
C GLY A 264 7.19 -6.97 -4.31
N TRP A 265 7.90 -7.61 -3.38
CA TRP A 265 8.86 -8.67 -3.69
C TRP A 265 8.19 -10.00 -4.06
N LEU A 266 6.91 -10.18 -3.66
CA LEU A 266 6.16 -11.42 -3.79
C LEU A 266 5.28 -11.50 -5.02
N ASP A 267 5.15 -10.43 -5.78
CA ASP A 267 4.17 -10.32 -6.87
C ASP A 267 2.75 -10.80 -6.49
N LEU A 268 2.29 -10.50 -5.26
CA LEU A 268 0.97 -10.92 -4.76
C LEU A 268 -0.19 -10.33 -5.57
N ALA A 269 -0.01 -9.16 -6.12
CA ALA A 269 -0.97 -8.48 -6.97
C ALA A 269 -0.22 -7.54 -7.94
N PRO A 270 0.54 -8.08 -8.92
CA PRO A 270 1.47 -7.30 -9.75
C PRO A 270 0.79 -6.18 -10.55
N ALA A 271 -0.51 -6.32 -10.88
CA ALA A 271 -1.27 -5.25 -11.51
C ALA A 271 -1.47 -4.03 -10.59
N ASP A 272 -1.55 -4.23 -9.28
CA ASP A 272 -1.87 -3.15 -8.33
C ASP A 272 -0.78 -2.08 -8.27
N ASP A 273 0.49 -2.48 -8.25
CA ASP A 273 1.63 -1.56 -8.23
C ASP A 273 1.68 -0.68 -9.48
N LYS A 274 1.44 -1.28 -10.64
CA LYS A 274 1.41 -0.58 -11.91
C LYS A 274 0.24 0.41 -11.96
N LEU A 275 -0.93 0.01 -11.49
CA LEU A 275 -2.09 0.89 -11.39
C LEU A 275 -1.88 2.04 -10.40
N ILE A 276 -1.19 1.81 -9.28
CA ILE A 276 -0.84 2.86 -8.31
C ILE A 276 0.09 3.91 -8.95
N LYS A 277 1.10 3.48 -9.74
CA LYS A 277 2.00 4.41 -10.45
C LYS A 277 1.23 5.39 -11.34
N VAL A 278 0.25 4.89 -12.10
CA VAL A 278 -0.59 5.70 -12.99
C VAL A 278 -1.56 6.62 -12.23
N GLN A 279 -2.05 6.20 -11.05
CA GLN A 279 -2.98 6.99 -10.23
C GLN A 279 -2.29 8.11 -9.43
N TYR A 280 -1.03 7.90 -9.08
CA TYR A 280 -0.29 8.75 -8.14
C TYR A 280 -0.18 10.21 -8.57
N PRO A 281 0.16 10.56 -9.84
CA PRO A 281 0.35 11.94 -10.27
C PRO A 281 -0.86 12.85 -10.05
N LEU A 282 -2.06 12.30 -10.18
CA LEU A 282 -3.32 13.04 -10.00
C LEU A 282 -4.02 12.72 -8.67
N SER A 283 -3.41 11.89 -7.83
CA SER A 283 -4.01 11.40 -6.57
C SER A 283 -5.43 10.82 -6.77
N MET A 284 -5.69 10.23 -7.94
CA MET A 284 -7.00 9.70 -8.32
C MET A 284 -7.18 8.29 -7.74
N GLN A 285 -7.84 8.20 -6.58
CA GLN A 285 -8.16 6.92 -5.96
C GLN A 285 -9.68 6.74 -5.83
N SER A 286 -10.27 5.87 -6.64
CA SER A 286 -11.66 5.47 -6.42
C SER A 286 -11.75 4.51 -5.24
N LYS A 287 -12.84 4.58 -4.47
CA LYS A 287 -13.09 3.68 -3.32
C LYS A 287 -13.03 2.22 -3.76
N ALA A 288 -13.63 1.89 -4.89
CA ALA A 288 -13.64 0.52 -5.43
C ALA A 288 -12.22 -0.01 -5.68
N LYS A 289 -11.33 0.81 -6.26
CA LYS A 289 -9.94 0.42 -6.51
C LYS A 289 -9.15 0.21 -5.22
N VAL A 290 -9.33 1.07 -4.22
CA VAL A 290 -8.68 0.89 -2.91
C VAL A 290 -9.17 -0.39 -2.23
N VAL A 291 -10.47 -0.66 -2.26
CA VAL A 291 -11.03 -1.90 -1.69
C VAL A 291 -10.52 -3.11 -2.44
N SER A 292 -10.55 -3.13 -3.79
CA SER A 292 -10.03 -4.27 -4.57
C SER A 292 -8.54 -4.49 -4.34
N SER A 293 -7.72 -3.45 -4.28
CA SER A 293 -6.28 -3.53 -3.96
C SER A 293 -6.02 -4.19 -2.60
N ILE A 294 -6.71 -3.71 -1.55
CA ILE A 294 -6.56 -4.25 -0.19
C ILE A 294 -7.04 -5.71 -0.15
N MET A 295 -8.22 -5.99 -0.69
CA MET A 295 -8.84 -7.30 -0.61
C MET A 295 -8.14 -8.36 -1.49
N ALA A 296 -7.55 -7.96 -2.62
CA ALA A 296 -6.74 -8.83 -3.46
C ALA A 296 -5.56 -9.44 -2.68
N LYS A 297 -4.82 -8.61 -1.94
CA LYS A 297 -3.68 -9.05 -1.13
C LYS A 297 -4.09 -9.97 0.02
N LYS A 298 -5.27 -9.73 0.62
CA LYS A 298 -5.83 -10.62 1.64
C LYS A 298 -6.21 -11.97 1.04
N TYR A 299 -6.86 -11.95 -0.12
CA TYR A 299 -7.26 -13.16 -0.82
C TYR A 299 -6.05 -13.96 -1.30
N ALA A 300 -5.01 -13.28 -1.83
CA ALA A 300 -3.75 -13.92 -2.21
C ALA A 300 -3.04 -14.62 -1.04
N MET A 301 -3.12 -14.06 0.17
CA MET A 301 -2.56 -14.64 1.40
C MET A 301 -3.48 -15.66 2.08
N TRP A 302 -4.61 -16.05 1.48
CA TRP A 302 -5.57 -17.01 2.03
C TRP A 302 -6.20 -16.58 3.36
N VAL A 303 -6.35 -15.27 3.58
CA VAL A 303 -6.93 -14.73 4.83
C VAL A 303 -8.37 -15.19 4.99
N THR A 304 -8.70 -15.75 6.16
CA THR A 304 -10.05 -16.18 6.54
C THR A 304 -10.76 -15.18 7.47
N HIS A 305 -9.98 -14.44 8.28
CA HIS A 305 -10.50 -13.47 9.25
C HIS A 305 -9.72 -12.16 9.13
N SER A 306 -10.37 -11.10 8.71
CA SER A 306 -9.72 -9.80 8.48
C SER A 306 -10.30 -8.70 9.35
N LEU A 307 -9.41 -7.90 9.95
CA LEU A 307 -9.73 -6.65 10.63
C LEU A 307 -9.33 -5.47 9.73
N ILE A 308 -10.27 -4.58 9.44
CA ILE A 308 -10.01 -3.31 8.74
C ILE A 308 -10.21 -2.15 9.71
N ASP A 309 -9.20 -1.32 9.88
CA ASP A 309 -9.25 -0.06 10.63
C ASP A 309 -9.48 1.11 9.65
N ILE A 310 -10.55 1.86 9.86
CA ILE A 310 -10.92 3.05 9.08
C ILE A 310 -10.80 4.29 9.98
N PRO A 311 -9.64 4.95 10.02
CA PRO A 311 -9.50 6.21 10.73
C PRO A 311 -10.29 7.32 10.03
N VAL A 312 -11.04 8.11 10.81
CA VAL A 312 -11.90 9.19 10.31
C VAL A 312 -11.51 10.52 10.94
N TRP A 313 -11.17 11.48 10.09
CA TRP A 313 -10.94 12.87 10.45
C TRP A 313 -10.92 13.74 9.20
N PRO A 314 -11.23 15.06 9.26
CA PRO A 314 -11.19 15.94 8.08
C PRO A 314 -9.85 15.98 7.33
N THR A 315 -8.74 15.71 8.01
CA THR A 315 -7.40 15.64 7.43
C THR A 315 -6.87 14.19 7.27
N ALA A 316 -7.73 13.19 7.47
CA ALA A 316 -7.43 11.80 7.18
C ALA A 316 -7.94 11.41 5.77
N LYS A 317 -7.66 10.17 5.35
CA LYS A 317 -8.12 9.63 4.05
C LYS A 317 -9.65 9.56 3.97
N VAL A 318 -10.32 9.27 5.06
CA VAL A 318 -11.78 9.27 5.19
C VAL A 318 -12.17 10.47 6.04
N THR A 319 -12.93 11.37 5.44
CA THR A 319 -13.15 12.72 5.97
C THR A 319 -14.45 12.86 6.76
N SER A 320 -15.36 11.88 6.66
CA SER A 320 -16.65 11.92 7.34
C SER A 320 -17.11 10.55 7.81
N MET A 321 -17.98 10.53 8.83
CA MET A 321 -18.59 9.31 9.34
C MET A 321 -19.50 8.62 8.30
N GLU A 322 -20.17 9.40 7.45
CA GLU A 322 -21.00 8.88 6.36
C GLU A 322 -20.12 8.13 5.34
N GLU A 323 -19.03 8.77 4.96
CA GLU A 323 -18.04 8.14 4.07
C GLU A 323 -17.46 6.86 4.67
N ALA A 324 -17.13 6.87 5.97
CA ALA A 324 -16.62 5.70 6.67
C ALA A 324 -17.61 4.52 6.68
N LYS A 325 -18.90 4.78 6.84
CA LYS A 325 -19.96 3.77 6.77
C LYS A 325 -20.07 3.15 5.38
N ASP A 326 -19.93 3.95 4.32
CA ASP A 326 -19.90 3.45 2.93
C ASP A 326 -18.68 2.55 2.69
N TRP A 327 -17.48 2.97 3.15
CA TRP A 327 -16.28 2.14 3.11
C TRP A 327 -16.46 0.81 3.85
N LYS A 328 -17.00 0.88 5.09
CA LYS A 328 -17.28 -0.31 5.92
C LYS A 328 -18.17 -1.29 5.17
N LYS A 329 -19.32 -0.83 4.67
CA LYS A 329 -20.27 -1.66 3.92
C LYS A 329 -19.61 -2.35 2.73
N ARG A 330 -18.80 -1.62 1.97
CA ARG A 330 -18.12 -2.15 0.79
C ARG A 330 -17.08 -3.23 1.14
N PHE A 331 -16.28 -3.01 2.19
CA PHE A 331 -15.35 -4.04 2.70
C PHE A 331 -16.08 -5.30 3.18
N GLU A 332 -17.19 -5.15 3.88
CA GLU A 332 -18.00 -6.28 4.37
C GLU A 332 -18.61 -7.09 3.21
N ILE A 333 -19.15 -6.43 2.19
CA ILE A 333 -19.71 -7.09 1.01
C ILE A 333 -18.62 -7.85 0.22
N VAL A 334 -17.51 -7.17 -0.11
CA VAL A 334 -16.42 -7.78 -0.89
C VAL A 334 -15.76 -8.91 -0.11
N GLY A 335 -15.52 -8.71 1.19
CA GLY A 335 -14.95 -9.74 2.06
C GLY A 335 -15.80 -10.99 2.14
N LYS A 336 -17.11 -10.84 2.31
CA LYS A 336 -18.07 -11.97 2.31
C LYS A 336 -18.02 -12.75 0.99
N LYS A 337 -17.94 -12.06 -0.16
CA LYS A 337 -17.81 -12.70 -1.48
C LYS A 337 -16.47 -13.44 -1.65
N LEU A 338 -15.42 -12.99 -0.99
CA LEU A 338 -14.09 -13.63 -0.94
C LEU A 338 -13.97 -14.66 0.19
N TRP A 339 -15.07 -15.06 0.84
CA TRP A 339 -15.14 -16.05 1.93
C TRP A 339 -14.39 -15.64 3.20
N MET A 340 -14.20 -14.34 3.43
CA MET A 340 -13.56 -13.80 4.62
C MET A 340 -14.60 -13.35 5.66
N LYS A 341 -14.36 -13.65 6.93
CA LYS A 341 -15.06 -13.01 8.05
C LYS A 341 -14.44 -11.65 8.30
N MET A 342 -15.24 -10.60 8.16
CA MET A 342 -14.77 -9.22 8.25
C MET A 342 -15.11 -8.61 9.61
N SER A 343 -14.14 -7.90 10.21
CA SER A 343 -14.33 -6.98 11.32
C SER A 343 -13.89 -5.59 10.87
N VAL A 344 -14.81 -4.71 10.53
CA VAL A 344 -14.49 -3.37 10.06
C VAL A 344 -14.79 -2.35 11.16
N GLN A 345 -13.76 -1.69 11.67
CA GLN A 345 -13.83 -0.73 12.76
C GLN A 345 -13.59 0.69 12.24
N ILE A 346 -14.46 1.61 12.65
CA ILE A 346 -14.29 3.04 12.40
C ILE A 346 -13.65 3.63 13.65
N THR A 347 -12.49 4.27 13.50
CA THR A 347 -11.73 4.87 14.60
C THR A 347 -11.51 6.35 14.39
N GLU A 348 -11.35 7.10 15.47
CA GLU A 348 -11.05 8.53 15.41
C GLU A 348 -9.57 8.75 15.08
N ALA A 349 -9.27 9.80 14.30
CA ALA A 349 -7.92 10.17 13.87
C ALA A 349 -7.69 11.68 14.00
N ASN A 350 -8.10 12.27 15.12
CA ASN A 350 -8.04 13.70 15.39
C ASN A 350 -6.63 14.26 15.58
N GLU A 351 -5.65 13.37 15.74
CA GLU A 351 -4.24 13.72 15.94
C GLU A 351 -3.34 12.56 15.49
N VAL A 352 -2.05 12.80 15.48
CA VAL A 352 -1.03 11.75 15.34
C VAL A 352 -1.22 10.73 16.45
N ILE A 353 -1.27 9.45 16.12
CA ILE A 353 -1.29 8.38 17.12
C ILE A 353 0.12 8.30 17.69
N TRP A 354 0.24 8.32 19.07
CA TRP A 354 1.51 8.46 19.79
C TRP A 354 2.34 9.72 19.45
N ASN A 355 3.64 9.73 19.82
CA ASN A 355 4.44 10.96 19.81
C ASN A 355 5.42 11.04 18.63
N GLY A 356 5.95 9.90 18.18
CA GLY A 356 6.97 9.85 17.13
C GLY A 356 6.39 9.71 15.73
N VAL A 357 6.76 10.61 14.83
CA VAL A 357 6.39 10.54 13.41
C VAL A 357 7.63 10.21 12.62
N TRP A 358 7.79 8.98 12.19
CA TRP A 358 8.80 8.35 11.35
C TRP A 358 9.39 7.06 11.92
N ALA A 359 9.97 6.23 11.03
CA ALA A 359 10.28 4.83 11.24
C ALA A 359 10.98 4.52 12.58
N VAL A 360 12.11 5.15 12.85
CA VAL A 360 12.89 4.86 14.08
C VAL A 360 12.14 5.24 15.36
N LEU A 361 11.46 6.40 15.38
CA LEU A 361 10.65 6.79 16.53
C LEU A 361 9.44 5.90 16.69
N GLN A 362 8.78 5.51 15.59
CA GLN A 362 7.65 4.59 15.63
C GLN A 362 8.09 3.22 16.15
N VAL A 363 9.26 2.73 15.72
CA VAL A 363 9.85 1.48 16.23
C VAL A 363 10.16 1.60 17.74
N ARG A 364 10.73 2.73 18.17
CA ARG A 364 10.97 2.98 19.61
C ARG A 364 9.67 2.86 20.41
N GLU A 365 8.61 3.49 19.96
CA GLU A 365 7.33 3.45 20.63
C GLU A 365 6.69 2.04 20.61
N VAL A 366 6.83 1.31 19.49
CA VAL A 366 6.44 -0.11 19.39
C VAL A 366 7.19 -0.95 20.43
N LEU A 367 8.51 -0.79 20.50
CA LEU A 367 9.34 -1.52 21.47
C LEU A 367 8.95 -1.15 22.91
N ARG A 368 8.71 0.13 23.21
CA ARG A 368 8.24 0.58 24.53
C ARG A 368 6.92 -0.07 24.93
N VAL A 369 5.96 -0.20 24.00
CA VAL A 369 4.70 -0.92 24.27
C VAL A 369 4.96 -2.40 24.52
N LEU A 370 5.76 -3.07 23.68
CA LEU A 370 6.09 -4.49 23.85
C LEU A 370 6.89 -4.76 25.13
N GLN A 371 7.75 -3.83 25.53
CA GLN A 371 8.56 -3.90 26.76
C GLN A 371 7.80 -3.47 28.01
N GLN A 372 6.58 -2.97 27.88
CA GLN A 372 5.80 -2.35 28.96
C GLN A 372 6.59 -1.25 29.69
N HIS A 373 7.37 -0.47 28.90
CA HIS A 373 8.16 0.64 29.41
C HIS A 373 7.26 1.69 30.11
N PRO A 374 7.71 2.35 31.19
CA PRO A 374 6.91 3.39 31.87
C PRO A 374 6.45 4.51 30.92
N ASP A 375 7.30 4.94 29.99
CA ASP A 375 7.04 6.02 29.02
C ASP A 375 6.38 5.52 27.72
N ARG A 376 5.82 4.31 27.71
CA ARG A 376 5.12 3.81 26.52
C ARG A 376 3.89 4.65 26.19
N PRO A 377 3.58 4.83 24.90
CA PRO A 377 2.39 5.59 24.48
C PRO A 377 1.12 4.78 24.80
N LYS A 378 0.35 5.27 25.75
CA LYS A 378 -0.89 4.60 26.21
C LYS A 378 -2.01 4.66 25.17
N ASP A 379 -2.10 5.74 24.40
CA ASP A 379 -3.06 5.90 23.32
C ASP A 379 -2.89 4.83 22.23
N LEU A 380 -1.63 4.52 21.86
CA LEU A 380 -1.32 3.42 20.96
C LEU A 380 -1.69 2.07 21.60
N GLU A 381 -1.25 1.80 22.83
CA GLU A 381 -1.56 0.57 23.53
C GLU A 381 -3.08 0.35 23.59
N ASP A 382 -3.86 1.35 23.96
CA ASP A 382 -5.31 1.27 24.04
C ASP A 382 -5.95 1.04 22.66
N LYS A 383 -5.47 1.67 21.60
CA LYS A 383 -5.93 1.41 20.24
C LYS A 383 -5.61 -0.02 19.81
N ILE A 384 -4.41 -0.52 20.12
CA ILE A 384 -4.03 -1.89 19.80
C ILE A 384 -4.92 -2.88 20.55
N VAL A 385 -5.12 -2.69 21.84
CA VAL A 385 -6.00 -3.53 22.67
C VAL A 385 -7.42 -3.55 22.12
N PHE A 386 -7.95 -2.41 21.69
CA PHE A 386 -9.26 -2.32 21.07
C PHE A 386 -9.31 -3.11 19.75
N LEU A 387 -8.40 -2.84 18.81
CA LEU A 387 -8.38 -3.49 17.51
C LEU A 387 -8.13 -5.00 17.63
N TRP A 388 -7.20 -5.40 18.50
CA TRP A 388 -6.93 -6.80 18.78
C TRP A 388 -8.16 -7.50 19.35
N GLY A 389 -8.82 -6.87 20.33
CA GLY A 389 -10.07 -7.38 20.89
C GLY A 389 -11.13 -7.61 19.81
N LYS A 390 -11.28 -6.68 18.87
CA LYS A 390 -12.21 -6.82 17.74
C LYS A 390 -11.84 -7.94 16.75
N LEU A 391 -10.57 -8.21 16.58
CA LEU A 391 -10.12 -9.35 15.76
C LEU A 391 -10.37 -10.68 16.48
N ILE A 392 -10.10 -10.77 17.76
CA ILE A 392 -10.36 -11.98 18.56
C ILE A 392 -11.86 -12.28 18.70
N GLU A 393 -12.69 -11.25 18.87
CA GLU A 393 -14.16 -11.41 18.82
C GLU A 393 -14.61 -12.07 17.50
N ASN A 394 -13.98 -11.69 16.40
CA ASN A 394 -14.28 -12.25 15.07
C ASN A 394 -13.81 -13.71 14.91
N ILE A 395 -12.73 -14.10 15.63
CA ILE A 395 -12.12 -15.43 15.55
C ILE A 395 -12.78 -16.41 16.52
N TRP A 396 -12.89 -16.07 17.82
CA TRP A 396 -13.19 -17.01 18.90
C TRP A 396 -14.50 -16.77 19.63
N LEU A 397 -15.31 -15.82 19.22
CA LEU A 397 -16.55 -15.45 19.92
C LEU A 397 -16.34 -14.97 21.37
N VAL A 398 -15.12 -14.62 21.75
CA VAL A 398 -14.84 -13.97 23.04
C VAL A 398 -15.16 -12.48 22.88
N THR A 399 -16.09 -11.95 23.67
CA THR A 399 -16.65 -10.63 23.42
C THR A 399 -16.24 -9.57 24.44
N GLY A 400 -16.21 -8.32 23.99
CA GLY A 400 -16.16 -7.13 24.81
C GLY A 400 -14.92 -7.02 25.69
N LYS A 401 -15.14 -6.74 26.96
CA LYS A 401 -14.07 -6.52 27.95
C LYS A 401 -13.13 -7.72 28.12
N SER A 402 -13.64 -8.95 27.97
CA SER A 402 -12.82 -10.16 28.10
C SER A 402 -11.74 -10.26 27.03
N ALA A 403 -12.08 -9.94 25.77
CA ALA A 403 -11.09 -9.90 24.68
C ALA A 403 -10.02 -8.83 24.95
N MET A 404 -10.41 -7.62 25.35
CA MET A 404 -9.46 -6.54 25.67
C MET A 404 -8.57 -6.87 26.87
N ASN A 405 -9.11 -7.53 27.90
CA ASN A 405 -8.32 -7.97 29.05
C ASN A 405 -7.29 -9.04 28.66
N LEU A 406 -7.66 -9.95 27.76
CA LEU A 406 -6.71 -10.94 27.22
C LEU A 406 -5.55 -10.25 26.48
N ALA A 407 -5.84 -9.22 25.67
CA ALA A 407 -4.79 -8.43 25.01
C ALA A 407 -3.82 -7.79 26.02
N ARG A 408 -4.36 -7.14 27.05
CA ARG A 408 -3.54 -6.54 28.12
C ARG A 408 -2.71 -7.57 28.86
N HIS A 409 -3.28 -8.72 29.17
CA HIS A 409 -2.57 -9.82 29.80
C HIS A 409 -1.39 -10.31 28.94
N GLN A 410 -1.58 -10.49 27.64
CA GLN A 410 -0.51 -10.90 26.72
C GLN A 410 0.63 -9.86 26.62
N LEU A 411 0.32 -8.56 26.74
CA LEU A 411 1.33 -7.51 26.82
C LEU A 411 2.08 -7.56 28.16
N GLN A 412 1.36 -7.65 29.27
CA GLN A 412 1.92 -7.64 30.64
C GLN A 412 2.76 -8.88 30.96
N THR A 413 2.40 -10.05 30.43
CA THR A 413 3.15 -11.30 30.56
C THR A 413 4.30 -11.45 29.57
N TRP A 414 4.55 -10.41 28.76
CA TRP A 414 5.60 -10.36 27.74
C TRP A 414 5.48 -11.39 26.61
N ALA A 415 4.33 -12.05 26.49
CA ALA A 415 4.09 -13.03 25.44
C ALA A 415 4.27 -12.41 24.04
N ALA A 416 3.73 -11.20 23.83
CA ALA A 416 3.91 -10.45 22.58
C ALA A 416 5.37 -10.05 22.33
N ARG A 417 6.10 -9.61 23.37
CA ARG A 417 7.53 -9.26 23.27
C ARG A 417 8.37 -10.47 22.87
N ASN A 418 8.15 -11.61 23.53
CA ASN A 418 8.89 -12.83 23.24
C ASN A 418 8.60 -13.31 21.80
N LYS A 419 7.34 -13.26 21.37
CA LYS A 419 6.96 -13.56 19.99
C LYS A 419 7.61 -12.60 19.00
N MET A 420 7.69 -11.30 19.31
CA MET A 420 8.38 -10.33 18.44
C MET A 420 9.87 -10.64 18.31
N LYS A 421 10.55 -11.02 19.40
CA LYS A 421 11.95 -11.47 19.35
C LYS A 421 12.12 -12.71 18.48
N GLU A 422 11.22 -13.68 18.57
CA GLU A 422 11.20 -14.87 17.72
C GLU A 422 11.08 -14.50 16.23
N ILE A 423 10.20 -13.56 15.91
CA ILE A 423 10.01 -13.05 14.53
C ILE A 423 11.28 -12.36 14.04
N ILE A 424 11.87 -11.47 14.87
CA ILE A 424 13.09 -10.74 14.54
C ILE A 424 14.23 -11.71 14.20
N VAL A 425 14.44 -12.75 15.01
CA VAL A 425 15.45 -13.80 14.76
C VAL A 425 15.16 -14.54 13.47
N ALA A 426 13.90 -14.96 13.26
CA ALA A 426 13.51 -15.71 12.07
C ALA A 426 13.64 -14.89 10.78
N GLN A 427 13.56 -13.57 10.87
CA GLN A 427 13.76 -12.61 9.78
C GLN A 427 15.14 -11.92 9.81
N TRP A 428 16.15 -12.56 10.42
CA TRP A 428 17.58 -12.18 10.42
C TRP A 428 17.89 -10.84 11.08
N GLY A 429 17.06 -10.39 12.02
CA GLY A 429 17.27 -9.20 12.81
C GLY A 429 17.96 -9.47 14.15
N ASN A 430 18.24 -8.40 14.89
CA ASN A 430 18.82 -8.47 16.23
C ASN A 430 17.70 -8.51 17.31
N PRO A 431 17.49 -9.64 18.02
CA PRO A 431 16.43 -9.77 19.03
C PRO A 431 16.68 -8.96 20.30
N ASP A 432 17.91 -8.50 20.53
CA ASP A 432 18.30 -7.77 21.73
C ASP A 432 18.20 -6.25 21.58
N ILE A 433 17.58 -5.81 20.47
CA ILE A 433 17.30 -4.38 20.25
C ILE A 433 16.36 -3.85 21.35
N ASP A 434 16.75 -2.72 21.92
CA ASP A 434 16.00 -2.03 22.98
C ASP A 434 15.48 -0.68 22.48
N SER A 435 14.34 -0.21 23.03
CA SER A 435 13.75 1.07 22.67
C SER A 435 14.72 2.25 22.82
N GLU A 436 15.58 2.20 23.83
CA GLU A 436 16.52 3.29 24.14
C GLU A 436 17.86 3.16 23.41
N SER A 437 18.11 2.03 22.72
CA SER A 437 19.32 1.81 21.92
C SER A 437 19.25 2.42 20.50
N LEU A 438 18.08 2.86 20.07
CA LEU A 438 17.86 3.42 18.73
C LEU A 438 18.49 4.80 18.59
N LYS A 439 19.32 4.99 17.55
CA LYS A 439 20.03 6.27 17.31
C LYS A 439 19.11 7.31 16.73
N LEU A 440 19.06 8.47 17.36
CA LEU A 440 18.27 9.63 16.95
C LEU A 440 19.11 10.61 16.08
N GLY A 441 18.46 11.46 15.28
CA GLY A 441 19.10 12.50 14.46
C GLY A 441 19.83 13.53 15.32
N LYS A 442 20.93 14.06 14.80
CA LYS A 442 21.82 14.97 15.55
C LYS A 442 21.35 16.42 15.52
N TYR A 443 20.70 16.84 14.43
CA TYR A 443 20.27 18.22 14.23
C TYR A 443 18.82 18.35 14.68
N THR A 444 18.58 19.26 15.64
CA THR A 444 17.25 19.40 16.27
C THR A 444 16.75 20.84 16.23
N TYR A 445 15.43 20.97 16.22
CA TYR A 445 14.74 22.25 16.38
C TYR A 445 13.48 22.08 17.22
N ASP A 446 13.41 22.82 18.33
CA ASP A 446 12.24 22.80 19.20
C ASP A 446 11.15 23.73 18.68
N VAL A 447 9.98 23.15 18.48
CA VAL A 447 8.74 23.87 18.15
C VAL A 447 8.09 24.28 19.46
N VAL A 448 8.00 25.57 19.70
CA VAL A 448 7.43 26.12 20.95
C VAL A 448 6.03 26.69 20.75
N ALA A 449 5.25 26.70 21.80
CA ALA A 449 3.93 27.29 21.82
C ALA A 449 4.03 28.83 21.74
N GLU A 450 3.35 29.46 20.78
CA GLU A 450 3.39 30.90 20.56
C GLU A 450 2.68 31.69 21.67
N LYS A 451 1.75 31.07 22.40
CA LYS A 451 0.95 31.68 23.44
C LYS A 451 0.47 30.68 24.48
N ASN A 452 0.01 31.19 25.63
CA ASN A 452 -0.72 30.37 26.60
C ASN A 452 -2.07 29.93 26.00
N GLY A 453 -2.42 28.66 26.18
CA GLY A 453 -3.71 28.18 25.68
C GLY A 453 -3.81 26.66 25.60
N LYS A 454 -4.60 26.20 24.65
CA LYS A 454 -4.74 24.77 24.33
C LYS A 454 -4.50 24.51 22.86
N ILE A 455 -3.91 23.39 22.52
CA ILE A 455 -3.86 22.90 21.15
C ILE A 455 -5.27 22.43 20.78
N THR A 456 -5.88 23.06 19.79
CA THR A 456 -7.28 22.80 19.39
C THR A 456 -7.39 21.97 18.12
N TRP A 457 -6.32 21.93 17.33
CA TRP A 457 -6.29 21.24 16.05
C TRP A 457 -4.86 20.82 15.69
N MET A 458 -4.75 19.66 15.04
CA MET A 458 -3.53 19.18 14.42
C MET A 458 -3.84 18.75 12.99
N ASP A 459 -3.16 19.35 12.00
CA ASP A 459 -3.33 18.99 10.60
C ASP A 459 -2.37 17.86 10.24
N LEU A 460 -2.89 16.67 9.94
CA LEU A 460 -2.10 15.49 9.63
C LEU A 460 -1.37 15.59 8.30
N HIS A 461 -1.95 16.31 7.32
CA HIS A 461 -1.28 16.55 6.04
C HIS A 461 -0.09 17.47 6.19
N ASP A 462 -0.23 18.52 7.01
CA ASP A 462 0.84 19.46 7.26
C ASP A 462 1.96 18.84 8.11
N VAL A 463 1.64 18.00 9.11
CA VAL A 463 2.64 17.16 9.81
C VAL A 463 3.41 16.31 8.80
N ASN A 464 2.72 15.61 7.89
CA ASN A 464 3.35 14.79 6.85
C ASN A 464 4.24 15.63 5.92
N ALA A 465 3.78 16.82 5.52
CA ALA A 465 4.54 17.71 4.64
C ALA A 465 5.83 18.20 5.30
N VAL A 466 5.80 18.56 6.59
CA VAL A 466 7.01 18.94 7.36
C VAL A 466 7.98 17.76 7.43
N CYS A 467 7.52 16.56 7.80
CA CYS A 467 8.37 15.37 7.87
C CYS A 467 9.02 15.03 6.52
N ARG A 468 8.31 15.17 5.41
CA ARG A 468 8.88 14.97 4.07
C ARG A 468 9.98 15.96 3.76
N ARG A 469 9.89 17.22 4.20
CA ARG A 469 10.94 18.23 4.02
C ARG A 469 12.16 17.99 4.90
N LEU A 470 11.99 17.29 6.03
CA LEU A 470 13.12 16.81 6.84
C LEU A 470 13.90 15.67 6.18
N GLY A 471 13.34 15.03 5.13
CA GLY A 471 13.99 13.96 4.38
C GLY A 471 13.26 12.62 4.37
N CYS A 472 12.11 12.51 5.08
CA CYS A 472 11.29 11.29 5.04
C CYS A 472 10.72 11.02 3.63
N PRO A 473 10.62 9.78 3.19
CA PRO A 473 10.98 8.49 3.78
C PRO A 473 12.40 7.99 3.49
N ILE A 474 13.26 8.79 2.90
CA ILE A 474 14.56 8.34 2.39
C ILE A 474 15.62 8.39 3.49
N VAL A 475 15.51 9.38 4.40
CA VAL A 475 16.51 9.65 5.44
C VAL A 475 16.05 9.07 6.79
N ASP A 476 16.72 8.04 7.27
CA ASP A 476 16.36 7.33 8.53
C ASP A 476 16.42 8.23 9.78
N GLN A 477 17.13 9.33 9.74
CA GLN A 477 17.36 10.24 10.87
C GLN A 477 16.50 11.51 10.82
N ALA A 478 15.48 11.55 9.93
CA ALA A 478 14.57 12.68 9.76
C ALA A 478 13.22 12.37 10.43
N TRP A 479 12.76 13.18 11.42
CA TRP A 479 11.50 12.94 12.13
C TRP A 479 10.96 14.14 12.88
N MET A 480 9.74 13.99 13.40
CA MET A 480 9.13 14.91 14.35
C MET A 480 8.66 14.13 15.58
N TYR A 481 9.00 14.62 16.78
CA TYR A 481 8.46 14.09 18.03
C TYR A 481 7.49 15.12 18.63
N ILE A 482 6.25 14.70 18.91
CA ILE A 482 5.17 15.58 19.36
C ILE A 482 4.90 15.32 20.84
N TYR A 483 5.20 16.29 21.69
CA TYR A 483 5.01 16.19 23.15
C TYR A 483 3.59 16.51 23.57
N LYS A 484 2.91 17.39 22.84
CA LYS A 484 1.60 17.93 23.22
C LYS A 484 0.55 17.57 22.17
N LYS A 485 -0.47 16.88 22.61
CA LYS A 485 -1.58 16.41 21.80
C LYS A 485 -2.70 17.44 21.71
N VAL A 486 -3.69 17.20 20.87
CA VAL A 486 -4.92 17.99 20.79
C VAL A 486 -5.58 18.01 22.17
N TRP A 487 -6.07 19.16 22.59
CA TRP A 487 -6.61 19.50 23.93
C TRP A 487 -5.58 19.62 25.06
N SER A 488 -4.30 19.43 24.81
CA SER A 488 -3.26 19.71 25.81
C SER A 488 -3.20 21.20 26.13
N THR A 489 -3.12 21.53 27.41
CA THR A 489 -2.83 22.90 27.87
C THR A 489 -1.34 23.16 27.71
N VAL A 490 -0.98 24.30 27.19
CA VAL A 490 0.40 24.73 26.95
C VAL A 490 0.61 26.16 27.44
N LYS A 491 1.84 26.43 27.89
CA LYS A 491 2.30 27.77 28.21
C LYS A 491 3.07 28.36 27.03
N LYS A 492 3.10 29.68 26.92
CA LYS A 492 3.97 30.35 25.95
C LYS A 492 5.42 29.87 26.14
N ASP A 493 6.10 29.67 25.02
CA ASP A 493 7.49 29.16 24.94
C ASP A 493 7.69 27.69 25.45
N GLU A 494 6.62 26.97 25.81
CA GLU A 494 6.68 25.55 26.13
C GLU A 494 6.90 24.72 24.85
N VAL A 495 7.84 23.77 24.88
CA VAL A 495 8.12 22.87 23.74
C VAL A 495 6.92 21.94 23.50
N ILE A 496 6.35 22.03 22.29
CA ILE A 496 5.21 21.20 21.86
C ILE A 496 5.60 20.07 20.94
N ALA A 497 6.68 20.24 20.18
CA ALA A 497 7.27 19.22 19.30
C ALA A 497 8.78 19.50 19.11
N THR A 498 9.54 18.48 18.69
CA THR A 498 10.94 18.64 18.24
C THR A 498 11.10 18.02 16.86
N LEU A 499 11.68 18.78 15.93
CA LEU A 499 12.12 18.29 14.63
C LEU A 499 13.52 17.71 14.75
N TYR A 500 13.78 16.63 14.03
CA TYR A 500 15.09 16.00 13.93
C TYR A 500 15.48 15.85 12.46
N ALA A 501 16.74 16.04 12.14
CA ALA A 501 17.26 15.84 10.79
C ALA A 501 18.67 15.24 10.82
N GLN A 502 19.08 14.65 9.73
CA GLN A 502 20.42 14.13 9.54
C GLN A 502 21.44 15.26 9.39
N ASP A 503 21.05 16.36 8.75
CA ASP A 503 21.91 17.50 8.42
C ASP A 503 21.17 18.84 8.55
N ASP A 504 21.92 19.94 8.47
CA ASP A 504 21.41 21.30 8.59
C ASP A 504 20.52 21.73 7.40
N ILE A 505 20.77 21.20 6.21
CA ILE A 505 19.98 21.55 5.01
C ILE A 505 18.56 21.04 5.16
N ASN A 506 18.42 19.76 5.50
CA ASN A 506 17.13 19.12 5.74
C ASN A 506 16.40 19.76 6.94
N LEU A 507 17.13 20.10 8.02
CA LEU A 507 16.52 20.79 9.15
C LEU A 507 15.95 22.15 8.75
N LYS A 508 16.70 22.96 8.02
CA LYS A 508 16.23 24.27 7.52
C LYS A 508 15.01 24.15 6.61
N ALA A 509 14.99 23.13 5.72
CA ALA A 509 13.85 22.84 4.86
C ALA A 509 12.61 22.46 5.67
N GLY A 510 12.75 21.64 6.71
CA GLY A 510 11.69 21.27 7.65
C GLY A 510 11.16 22.47 8.44
N ILE A 511 12.04 23.33 8.98
CA ILE A 511 11.66 24.55 9.69
C ILE A 511 10.89 25.52 8.77
N LYS A 512 11.35 25.67 7.51
CA LYS A 512 10.62 26.47 6.52
C LYS A 512 9.22 25.93 6.29
N ALA A 513 9.09 24.64 6.06
CA ALA A 513 7.80 23.98 5.87
C ALA A 513 6.89 24.12 7.12
N LEU A 514 7.46 23.99 8.33
CA LEU A 514 6.72 24.19 9.58
C LEU A 514 6.10 25.59 9.66
N LYS A 515 6.86 26.63 9.30
CA LYS A 515 6.38 28.02 9.31
C LYS A 515 5.33 28.30 8.24
N GLU A 516 5.46 27.68 7.05
CA GLU A 516 4.52 27.84 5.94
C GLU A 516 3.19 27.10 6.21
N LYS A 517 3.26 25.93 6.83
CA LYS A 517 2.14 25.02 7.01
C LYS A 517 1.42 25.17 8.34
N ASN A 518 2.16 25.44 9.41
CA ASN A 518 1.67 25.60 10.79
C ASN A 518 0.67 24.47 11.21
N PRO A 519 1.15 23.23 11.38
CA PRO A 519 0.27 22.08 11.64
C PRO A 519 -0.48 22.14 12.97
N PHE A 520 -0.09 23.01 13.90
CA PHE A 520 -0.67 23.15 15.23
C PHE A 520 -1.50 24.44 15.35
N GLN A 521 -2.81 24.31 15.64
CA GLN A 521 -3.64 25.47 15.96
C GLN A 521 -3.88 25.55 17.45
N MET A 522 -3.84 26.78 18.00
CA MET A 522 -3.97 27.04 19.43
C MET A 522 -5.05 28.10 19.71
N SER A 523 -5.81 27.90 20.79
CA SER A 523 -6.82 28.85 21.26
C SER A 523 -6.56 29.21 22.72
N SER A 524 -6.68 30.48 23.03
CA SER A 524 -6.66 31.01 24.40
C SER A 524 -8.02 30.98 25.09
N THR A 525 -9.10 30.56 24.42
CA THR A 525 -10.47 30.59 24.92
C THR A 525 -10.81 29.36 25.78
N PRO A 526 -11.59 29.51 26.89
CA PRO A 526 -12.04 28.38 27.70
C PRO A 526 -12.93 27.39 26.93
N LEU A 527 -12.89 26.12 27.32
CA LEU A 527 -13.44 24.94 26.61
C LEU A 527 -14.94 24.94 26.31
N SER A 528 -15.77 25.69 27.03
CA SER A 528 -17.23 25.64 26.85
C SER A 528 -17.74 26.02 25.47
N ASN A 529 -16.92 26.75 24.68
CA ASN A 529 -17.32 27.24 23.35
C ASN A 529 -16.57 26.61 22.15
N VAL A 530 -15.56 25.80 22.37
CA VAL A 530 -14.67 25.32 21.29
C VAL A 530 -15.11 23.95 20.75
N ALA A 531 -15.54 23.03 21.61
CA ALA A 531 -16.09 21.75 21.20
C ALA A 531 -17.34 21.91 20.31
N ASP A 532 -18.23 22.85 20.70
CA ASP A 532 -19.43 23.18 19.93
C ASP A 532 -19.10 23.86 18.58
N LYS A 533 -18.05 24.70 18.53
CA LYS A 533 -17.58 25.32 17.28
C LYS A 533 -16.90 24.30 16.35
N GLY A 534 -16.09 23.38 16.86
CA GLY A 534 -15.48 22.31 16.08
C GLY A 534 -16.54 21.42 15.41
N TRP A 535 -17.56 21.00 16.15
CA TRP A 535 -18.71 20.28 15.61
C TRP A 535 -19.56 21.12 14.63
N LYS A 536 -19.72 22.40 14.85
CA LYS A 536 -20.44 23.30 13.92
C LYS A 536 -19.65 23.55 12.63
N ILE A 537 -18.31 23.67 12.71
CA ILE A 537 -17.43 23.78 11.54
C ILE A 537 -17.44 22.47 10.77
N LEU A 538 -17.35 21.31 11.43
CA LEU A 538 -17.47 19.99 10.81
C LEU A 538 -18.82 19.81 10.09
N LYS A 539 -19.92 20.23 10.73
CA LYS A 539 -21.25 20.22 10.09
C LYS A 539 -21.34 21.18 8.91
N SER A 540 -20.69 22.34 8.97
CA SER A 540 -20.71 23.34 7.88
C SER A 540 -19.84 22.89 6.69
N ILE A 541 -18.68 22.30 6.93
CA ILE A 541 -17.79 21.73 5.90
C ILE A 541 -18.45 20.52 5.23
N SER A 542 -19.06 19.63 6.03
CA SER A 542 -19.84 18.50 5.51
C SER A 542 -21.03 18.96 4.67
N LYS A 543 -21.73 20.01 5.10
CA LYS A 543 -22.86 20.60 4.37
C LYS A 543 -22.41 21.29 3.07
N ALA A 544 -21.26 21.97 3.07
CA ALA A 544 -20.67 22.58 1.87
C ALA A 544 -20.19 21.53 0.86
N ALA A 545 -19.55 20.46 1.32
CA ALA A 545 -19.13 19.33 0.50
C ALA A 545 -20.33 18.59 -0.12
N ASN A 546 -21.41 18.37 0.64
CA ASN A 546 -22.64 17.77 0.13
C ASN A 546 -23.36 18.67 -0.87
N ASN A 547 -23.39 19.98 -0.64
CA ASN A 547 -23.96 20.95 -1.60
C ASN A 547 -23.17 20.99 -2.92
N LEU A 548 -21.85 20.81 -2.89
CA LEU A 548 -21.02 20.70 -4.09
C LEU A 548 -21.30 19.40 -4.85
N LYS A 549 -21.44 18.28 -4.15
CA LYS A 549 -21.81 16.98 -4.74
C LYS A 549 -23.23 17.02 -5.34
N ASP A 550 -24.17 17.69 -4.68
CA ASP A 550 -25.54 17.84 -5.19
C ASP A 550 -25.61 18.81 -6.39
N LYS A 551 -24.80 19.87 -6.43
CA LYS A 551 -24.64 20.71 -7.61
C LYS A 551 -24.04 19.94 -8.79
N GLN A 552 -23.03 19.11 -8.56
CA GLN A 552 -22.46 18.24 -9.59
C GLN A 552 -23.45 17.18 -10.08
N LYS A 553 -24.23 16.55 -9.17
CA LYS A 553 -25.31 15.63 -9.55
C LYS A 553 -26.42 16.31 -10.35
N ARG A 554 -26.82 17.54 -10.01
CA ARG A 554 -27.85 18.28 -10.76
C ARG A 554 -27.35 18.70 -12.14
N HIS A 555 -26.09 19.12 -12.24
CA HIS A 555 -25.47 19.44 -13.54
C HIS A 555 -25.37 18.21 -14.43
N PHE A 556 -25.06 17.06 -13.86
CA PHE A 556 -24.98 15.77 -14.56
C PHE A 556 -26.37 15.26 -15.01
N ASN A 557 -27.39 15.42 -14.18
CA ASN A 557 -28.77 15.02 -14.52
C ASN A 557 -29.43 15.97 -15.53
N SER A 558 -29.09 17.26 -15.54
CA SER A 558 -29.56 18.22 -16.54
C SER A 558 -28.99 17.93 -17.93
N HIS A 559 -27.77 17.41 -18.02
CA HIS A 559 -27.21 16.95 -19.30
C HIS A 559 -27.82 15.61 -19.80
N LYS A 560 -28.30 14.76 -18.90
CA LYS A 560 -29.04 13.54 -19.29
C LYS A 560 -30.42 13.87 -19.86
N SER A 561 -31.17 14.80 -19.26
CA SER A 561 -32.49 15.19 -19.73
C SER A 561 -32.49 15.98 -21.05
N ALA A 562 -31.37 16.61 -21.41
CA ALA A 562 -31.23 17.30 -22.69
C ALA A 562 -30.94 16.37 -23.88
N LYS A 563 -30.37 15.18 -23.64
CA LYS A 563 -30.05 14.20 -24.70
C LYS A 563 -31.24 13.31 -25.12
N TRP A 564 -32.30 13.23 -24.29
CA TRP A 564 -33.49 12.40 -24.60
C TRP A 564 -34.66 13.19 -25.21
N LYS A 565 -34.43 14.43 -25.65
CA LYS A 565 -35.44 15.23 -26.34
C LYS A 565 -35.15 15.49 -27.82
N ASN A 566 -34.07 14.93 -28.36
CA ASN A 566 -33.66 15.09 -29.76
C ASN A 566 -33.35 13.75 -30.46
N ASP A 567 -34.03 12.65 -30.08
CA ASP A 567 -34.14 11.42 -30.87
C ASP A 567 -35.61 11.03 -30.98
#